data_d4c206c930356ef4c550c692bf99a113
#
_entry.id   d4c206c930356ef4c550c692bf99a113
#
_cell.length_a   1.000
_cell.length_b   1.000
_cell.length_c   1.000
_cell.angle_alpha   90.00
_cell.angle_beta   90.00
_cell.angle_gamma   90.00
#
_symmetry.space_group_name_H-M   'P 1'
#
loop_
_entity.id
_entity.type
_entity.pdbx_description
1 polymer ?
#
loop_
_entity_poly.entity_id
_entity_poly.type
_entity_poly.pdbx_seq_one_letter_code
_entity_poly.pdbx_strand_id
1 'polypeptide(L)'
;MHYWFIFHNGNLLIEEQENGSYNIPFSSTTPIKQEYINSKIVVKNTFCENDIYALDVAFPENIGPIYKWLGLRASHNGLPKEYYDLAGKCFELLHWHKDNHYCSRCGTELIWNTDISKVCLHCKKEVWPQLAIAIIVLIHKKDEVLLVHARNFRENLYGLVAGFVETGESLEEAVIREIKEETGLEVTNIQYQSSQPWPYPSNLMAGFTAEYKSGDITLQESELSAGAWFKYNE
;
A
#
# COMPACT_ATOMS: atom_id res chain seq x y z
N MET A 1 27.09 6.20 7.16
CA MET A 1 26.25 4.99 7.11
C MET A 1 24.84 5.41 6.69
N HIS A 2 24.20 4.64 5.80
CA HIS A 2 22.90 4.96 5.21
C HIS A 2 22.02 3.73 5.24
N TYR A 3 20.71 3.93 5.32
CA TYR A 3 19.74 2.85 5.11
C TYR A 3 19.43 2.73 3.62
N TRP A 4 19.37 1.48 3.13
CA TRP A 4 19.12 1.15 1.74
C TRP A 4 17.86 0.34 1.58
N PHE A 5 16.76 1.00 1.21
CA PHE A 5 15.50 0.36 0.86
C PHE A 5 15.53 0.03 -0.63
N ILE A 6 15.78 -1.23 -0.96
CA ILE A 6 16.05 -1.67 -2.33
C ILE A 6 14.94 -2.59 -2.79
N PHE A 7 14.36 -2.27 -3.93
CA PHE A 7 13.21 -2.99 -4.47
C PHE A 7 13.49 -3.57 -5.84
N HIS A 8 12.98 -4.79 -6.05
CA HIS A 8 12.91 -5.46 -7.34
C HIS A 8 11.52 -6.11 -7.50
N ASN A 9 10.72 -5.66 -8.47
CA ASN A 9 9.39 -6.20 -8.76
C ASN A 9 8.50 -6.40 -7.51
N GLY A 10 8.43 -5.38 -6.64
CA GLY A 10 7.64 -5.42 -5.41
C GLY A 10 8.25 -6.22 -4.25
N ASN A 11 9.43 -6.80 -4.44
CA ASN A 11 10.20 -7.42 -3.37
C ASN A 11 11.19 -6.42 -2.79
N LEU A 12 11.31 -6.43 -1.47
CA LEU A 12 12.27 -5.65 -0.69
C LEU A 12 13.50 -6.50 -0.40
N LEU A 13 14.69 -5.94 -0.53
CA LEU A 13 15.93 -6.55 -0.08
C LEU A 13 16.05 -6.40 1.43
N ILE A 14 16.22 -7.53 2.12
CA ILE A 14 16.38 -7.58 3.57
C ILE A 14 17.67 -8.31 3.94
N GLU A 15 18.18 -8.03 5.14
CA GLU A 15 19.19 -8.82 5.81
C GLU A 15 18.52 -9.80 6.78
N GLU A 16 18.71 -11.10 6.59
CA GLU A 16 18.21 -12.12 7.52
C GLU A 16 19.19 -12.27 8.68
N GLN A 17 18.69 -12.12 9.90
CA GLN A 17 19.46 -12.25 11.13
C GLN A 17 19.43 -13.70 11.65
N GLU A 18 20.41 -14.11 12.44
CA GLU A 18 20.50 -15.47 13.00
C GLU A 18 19.27 -15.89 13.82
N ASN A 19 18.58 -14.93 14.42
CA ASN A 19 17.35 -15.17 15.20
C ASN A 19 16.07 -15.23 14.33
N GLY A 20 16.19 -15.14 12.99
CA GLY A 20 15.08 -15.16 12.05
C GLY A 20 14.36 -13.81 11.88
N SER A 21 14.82 -12.73 12.53
CA SER A 21 14.33 -11.38 12.26
C SER A 21 14.96 -10.81 11.00
N TYR A 22 14.40 -9.72 10.50
CA TYR A 22 14.88 -9.03 9.31
C TYR A 22 15.34 -7.61 9.65
N ASN A 23 16.35 -7.15 8.93
CA ASN A 23 16.81 -5.76 8.94
C ASN A 23 16.86 -5.19 7.54
N ILE A 24 16.91 -3.85 7.47
CA ILE A 24 17.21 -3.11 6.23
C ILE A 24 18.73 -2.97 6.12
N PRO A 25 19.33 -3.20 4.93
CA PRO A 25 20.76 -2.98 4.71
C PRO A 25 21.21 -1.60 5.20
N PHE A 26 22.25 -1.59 6.07
CA PHE A 26 22.80 -0.37 6.67
C PHE A 26 24.30 -0.31 6.48
N SER A 27 24.78 0.49 5.54
CA SER A 27 26.19 0.56 5.14
C SER A 27 26.57 1.91 4.55
N SER A 28 27.87 2.15 4.37
CA SER A 28 28.38 3.38 3.72
C SER A 28 28.15 3.40 2.22
N THR A 29 28.03 2.22 1.60
CA THR A 29 27.79 2.05 0.16
C THR A 29 26.66 1.08 -0.06
N THR A 30 25.94 1.22 -1.17
CA THR A 30 24.88 0.26 -1.53
C THR A 30 25.44 -1.15 -1.72
N PRO A 31 24.73 -2.21 -1.24
CA PRO A 31 25.11 -3.60 -1.49
C PRO A 31 24.88 -4.02 -2.96
N ILE A 32 24.22 -3.19 -3.76
CA ILE A 32 23.92 -3.45 -5.18
C ILE A 32 24.89 -2.67 -6.07
N LYS A 33 25.41 -3.32 -7.09
CA LYS A 33 26.25 -2.67 -8.09
C LYS A 33 25.47 -1.60 -8.87
N GLN A 34 26.16 -0.51 -9.21
CA GLN A 34 25.56 0.65 -9.90
C GLN A 34 24.88 0.27 -11.23
N GLU A 35 25.41 -0.72 -11.95
CA GLU A 35 24.86 -1.20 -13.22
C GLU A 35 23.44 -1.78 -13.14
N TYR A 36 22.99 -2.21 -11.95
CA TYR A 36 21.65 -2.75 -11.71
C TYR A 36 20.66 -1.69 -11.21
N ILE A 37 21.10 -0.47 -10.93
CA ILE A 37 20.21 0.57 -10.37
C ILE A 37 19.47 1.28 -11.50
N ASN A 38 18.17 1.07 -11.57
CA ASN A 38 17.27 1.76 -12.51
C ASN A 38 16.92 3.16 -12.01
N SER A 39 16.69 3.30 -10.71
CA SER A 39 16.27 4.55 -10.09
C SER A 39 16.77 4.64 -8.64
N LYS A 40 17.12 5.85 -8.22
CA LYS A 40 17.57 6.17 -6.85
C LYS A 40 16.96 7.48 -6.40
N ILE A 41 16.32 7.45 -5.23
CA ILE A 41 15.80 8.64 -4.57
C ILE A 41 16.30 8.74 -3.13
N VAL A 42 16.35 9.97 -2.60
CA VAL A 42 16.60 10.24 -1.18
C VAL A 42 15.25 10.44 -0.50
N VAL A 43 15.04 9.73 0.61
CA VAL A 43 13.77 9.79 1.35
C VAL A 43 14.01 10.42 2.71
N LYS A 44 13.34 11.53 2.97
CA LYS A 44 13.38 12.18 4.28
C LYS A 44 12.39 11.54 5.24
N ASN A 45 12.82 11.43 6.47
CA ASN A 45 12.02 10.87 7.56
C ASN A 45 12.40 11.54 8.90
N THR A 46 11.59 11.26 9.92
CA THR A 46 11.83 11.68 11.30
C THR A 46 12.33 10.55 12.21
N PHE A 47 12.52 9.36 11.61
CA PHE A 47 12.86 8.13 12.32
C PHE A 47 14.33 8.09 12.75
N CYS A 48 15.24 8.58 11.90
CA CYS A 48 16.67 8.60 12.19
C CYS A 48 17.35 9.80 11.53
N GLU A 49 18.56 10.14 12.02
CA GLU A 49 19.41 11.20 11.46
C GLU A 49 20.18 10.76 10.20
N ASN A 50 20.16 9.45 9.89
CA ASN A 50 20.87 8.90 8.76
C ASN A 50 20.12 9.14 7.45
N ASP A 51 20.86 9.30 6.37
CA ASP A 51 20.26 9.34 5.03
C ASP A 51 19.60 8.01 4.68
N ILE A 52 18.44 8.11 4.07
CA ILE A 52 17.67 6.99 3.55
C ILE A 52 17.65 7.07 2.04
N TYR A 53 18.09 5.99 1.42
CA TYR A 53 18.03 5.81 -0.03
C TYR A 53 17.01 4.73 -0.39
N ALA A 54 16.14 5.05 -1.33
CA ALA A 54 15.28 4.06 -1.96
C ALA A 54 15.76 3.80 -3.39
N LEU A 55 15.90 2.54 -3.76
CA LEU A 55 16.37 2.08 -5.05
C LEU A 55 15.35 1.14 -5.71
N ASP A 56 15.08 1.38 -7.00
CA ASP A 56 14.50 0.37 -7.89
C ASP A 56 15.65 -0.26 -8.70
N VAL A 57 15.71 -1.58 -8.72
CA VAL A 57 16.82 -2.29 -9.36
C VAL A 57 16.35 -3.34 -10.35
N ALA A 58 17.12 -3.54 -11.43
CA ALA A 58 17.07 -4.74 -12.21
C ALA A 58 17.48 -5.95 -11.35
N PHE A 59 17.12 -7.17 -11.75
CA PHE A 59 17.45 -8.37 -10.98
C PHE A 59 18.96 -8.59 -10.89
N PRO A 60 19.59 -8.43 -9.72
CA PRO A 60 21.02 -8.70 -9.54
C PRO A 60 21.24 -10.19 -9.29
N GLU A 61 22.14 -10.81 -10.03
CA GLU A 61 22.42 -12.25 -9.96
C GLU A 61 23.09 -12.68 -8.65
N ASN A 62 23.84 -11.81 -7.98
CA ASN A 62 24.58 -12.14 -6.74
C ASN A 62 24.48 -11.00 -5.73
N ILE A 63 23.60 -11.15 -4.76
CA ILE A 63 23.39 -10.16 -3.67
C ILE A 63 24.15 -10.51 -2.38
N GLY A 64 24.84 -11.66 -2.35
CA GLY A 64 25.50 -12.18 -1.13
C GLY A 64 24.56 -13.00 -0.23
N PRO A 65 25.15 -13.88 0.61
CA PRO A 65 24.40 -14.89 1.35
C PRO A 65 23.53 -14.35 2.50
N ILE A 66 23.81 -13.14 2.98
CA ILE A 66 23.06 -12.51 4.08
C ILE A 66 21.80 -11.80 3.60
N TYR A 67 21.69 -11.54 2.29
CA TYR A 67 20.57 -10.82 1.72
C TYR A 67 19.53 -11.75 1.11
N LYS A 68 18.27 -11.32 1.20
CA LYS A 68 17.13 -12.07 0.72
C LYS A 68 16.07 -11.12 0.12
N TRP A 69 15.47 -11.52 -0.98
CA TRP A 69 14.32 -10.83 -1.53
C TRP A 69 13.04 -11.33 -0.87
N LEU A 70 12.29 -10.42 -0.29
CA LEU A 70 11.02 -10.74 0.36
C LEU A 70 9.93 -9.78 -0.14
N GLY A 71 8.76 -10.30 -0.50
CA GLY A 71 7.62 -9.46 -0.85
C GLY A 71 7.35 -8.41 0.23
N LEU A 72 7.17 -7.14 -0.16
CA LEU A 72 6.98 -6.05 0.80
C LEU A 72 5.88 -6.38 1.83
N ARG A 73 4.74 -6.93 1.40
CA ARG A 73 3.66 -7.34 2.31
C ARG A 73 4.09 -8.43 3.30
N ALA A 74 4.88 -9.40 2.83
CA ALA A 74 5.36 -10.49 3.67
C ALA A 74 6.41 -10.03 4.70
N SER A 75 7.14 -8.95 4.41
CA SER A 75 8.18 -8.43 5.30
C SER A 75 7.62 -7.83 6.60
N HIS A 76 6.33 -7.53 6.66
CA HIS A 76 5.64 -7.06 7.87
C HIS A 76 5.85 -8.00 9.08
N ASN A 77 5.89 -9.32 8.86
CA ASN A 77 6.00 -10.28 9.95
C ASN A 77 7.40 -10.41 10.57
N GLY A 78 8.42 -9.85 9.93
CA GLY A 78 9.80 -9.99 10.40
C GLY A 78 10.58 -8.68 10.53
N LEU A 79 10.09 -7.59 9.92
CA LEU A 79 10.68 -6.26 10.09
C LEU A 79 10.08 -5.54 11.31
N PRO A 80 10.89 -4.75 12.05
CA PRO A 80 10.36 -3.74 12.97
C PRO A 80 9.37 -2.83 12.24
N LYS A 81 8.30 -2.44 12.96
CA LYS A 81 7.19 -1.65 12.38
C LYS A 81 7.69 -0.38 11.66
N GLU A 82 8.63 0.31 12.26
CA GLU A 82 9.20 1.56 11.74
C GLU A 82 9.88 1.36 10.39
N TYR A 83 10.61 0.25 10.22
CA TYR A 83 11.25 -0.10 8.95
C TYR A 83 10.23 -0.54 7.89
N TYR A 84 9.19 -1.26 8.32
CA TYR A 84 8.12 -1.65 7.41
C TYR A 84 7.35 -0.43 6.89
N ASP A 85 6.95 0.49 7.77
CA ASP A 85 6.25 1.72 7.40
C ASP A 85 7.11 2.58 6.45
N LEU A 86 8.40 2.67 6.74
CA LEU A 86 9.34 3.40 5.90
C LEU A 86 9.59 2.72 4.55
N ALA A 87 9.62 1.38 4.53
CA ALA A 87 9.70 0.62 3.28
C ALA A 87 8.47 0.88 2.40
N GLY A 88 7.28 0.95 2.99
CA GLY A 88 6.05 1.35 2.29
C GLY A 88 6.19 2.74 1.66
N LYS A 89 6.59 3.74 2.43
CA LYS A 89 6.84 5.11 1.93
C LYS A 89 7.88 5.14 0.80
N CYS A 90 8.98 4.41 0.94
CA CYS A 90 10.02 4.32 -0.08
C CYS A 90 9.48 3.70 -1.37
N PHE A 91 8.68 2.65 -1.27
CA PHE A 91 8.07 1.97 -2.41
C PHE A 91 7.10 2.86 -3.16
N GLU A 92 6.20 3.55 -2.45
CA GLU A 92 5.24 4.51 -3.04
C GLU A 92 5.96 5.65 -3.77
N LEU A 93 6.98 6.24 -3.15
CA LEU A 93 7.75 7.32 -3.78
C LEU A 93 8.54 6.87 -5.00
N LEU A 94 9.10 5.66 -4.99
CA LEU A 94 9.76 5.07 -6.16
C LEU A 94 8.77 4.81 -7.29
N HIS A 95 7.61 4.24 -6.98
CA HIS A 95 6.55 4.00 -7.94
C HIS A 95 6.10 5.31 -8.59
N TRP A 96 5.77 6.32 -7.78
CA TRP A 96 5.41 7.64 -8.28
C TRP A 96 6.53 8.30 -9.09
N HIS A 97 7.79 8.19 -8.63
CA HIS A 97 8.95 8.76 -9.34
C HIS A 97 9.09 8.16 -10.74
N LYS A 98 8.89 6.85 -10.87
CA LYS A 98 8.97 6.11 -12.12
C LYS A 98 7.92 6.58 -13.15
N ASP A 99 6.71 6.86 -12.69
CA ASP A 99 5.60 7.26 -13.56
C ASP A 99 5.57 8.77 -13.85
N ASN A 100 6.38 9.56 -13.13
CA ASN A 100 6.40 11.02 -13.23
C ASN A 100 7.80 11.56 -13.61
N HIS A 101 8.34 11.11 -14.76
CA HIS A 101 9.54 11.67 -15.34
C HIS A 101 9.26 12.93 -16.16
N TYR A 102 8.12 12.97 -16.84
CA TYR A 102 7.76 14.06 -17.75
C TYR A 102 6.47 14.75 -17.32
N CYS A 103 6.41 16.05 -17.59
CA CYS A 103 5.24 16.87 -17.31
C CYS A 103 4.05 16.45 -18.18
N SER A 104 2.94 16.03 -17.54
CA SER A 104 1.71 15.63 -18.23
C SER A 104 1.01 16.77 -18.99
N ARG A 105 1.44 18.05 -18.82
CA ARG A 105 0.92 19.21 -19.54
C ARG A 105 1.70 19.53 -20.80
N CYS A 106 3.04 19.43 -20.78
CA CYS A 106 3.89 19.94 -21.87
C CYS A 106 5.04 19.00 -22.28
N GLY A 107 5.15 17.82 -21.69
CA GLY A 107 6.17 16.83 -22.05
C GLY A 107 7.59 17.12 -21.57
N THR A 108 7.86 18.29 -20.94
CA THR A 108 9.18 18.63 -20.41
C THR A 108 9.52 17.76 -19.21
N GLU A 109 10.78 17.39 -19.05
CA GLU A 109 11.26 16.63 -17.90
C GLU A 109 10.97 17.35 -16.57
N LEU A 110 10.53 16.59 -15.58
CA LEU A 110 10.25 17.07 -14.23
C LEU A 110 11.48 16.93 -13.34
N ILE A 111 11.79 17.96 -12.59
CA ILE A 111 12.86 17.94 -11.60
C ILE A 111 12.29 17.96 -10.18
N TRP A 112 13.04 17.43 -9.22
CA TRP A 112 12.67 17.50 -7.81
C TRP A 112 12.60 18.97 -7.35
N ASN A 113 11.50 19.34 -6.70
CA ASN A 113 11.26 20.64 -6.07
C ASN A 113 11.38 20.54 -4.55
N THR A 114 10.80 19.51 -3.99
CA THR A 114 10.92 19.13 -2.57
C THR A 114 11.24 17.63 -2.48
N ASP A 115 11.31 17.08 -1.28
CA ASP A 115 11.48 15.64 -1.04
C ASP A 115 10.26 14.79 -1.44
N ILE A 116 9.11 15.42 -1.70
CA ILE A 116 7.85 14.76 -2.10
C ILE A 116 7.17 15.44 -3.29
N SER A 117 7.82 16.37 -3.98
CA SER A 117 7.22 17.00 -5.18
C SER A 117 8.23 17.21 -6.28
N LYS A 118 7.73 17.25 -7.52
CA LYS A 118 8.49 17.63 -8.71
C LYS A 118 7.85 18.82 -9.40
N VAL A 119 8.66 19.62 -10.10
CA VAL A 119 8.20 20.78 -10.84
C VAL A 119 8.69 20.76 -12.29
N CYS A 120 7.84 21.22 -13.19
CA CYS A 120 8.18 21.49 -14.58
C CYS A 120 8.77 22.89 -14.70
N LEU A 121 10.03 23.00 -15.11
CA LEU A 121 10.68 24.32 -15.29
C LEU A 121 10.07 25.12 -16.44
N HIS A 122 9.47 24.49 -17.43
CA HIS A 122 8.85 25.17 -18.57
C HIS A 122 7.48 25.75 -18.22
N CYS A 123 6.49 24.93 -17.78
CA CYS A 123 5.13 25.38 -17.55
C CYS A 123 4.79 25.62 -16.06
N LYS A 124 5.74 25.46 -15.17
CA LYS A 124 5.65 25.68 -13.71
C LYS A 124 4.63 24.76 -13.02
N LYS A 125 4.13 23.73 -13.70
CA LYS A 125 3.26 22.72 -13.07
C LYS A 125 4.07 21.98 -12.01
N GLU A 126 3.58 21.96 -10.78
CA GLU A 126 4.07 21.12 -9.71
C GLU A 126 3.21 19.86 -9.59
N VAL A 127 3.83 18.74 -9.27
CA VAL A 127 3.17 17.43 -9.10
C VAL A 127 3.63 16.76 -7.82
N TRP A 128 2.68 16.12 -7.14
CA TRP A 128 2.87 15.37 -5.88
C TRP A 128 2.46 13.91 -6.05
N PRO A 129 2.96 12.98 -5.22
CA PRO A 129 2.40 11.65 -5.14
C PRO A 129 0.89 11.69 -4.94
N GLN A 130 0.19 10.81 -5.65
CA GLN A 130 -1.25 10.67 -5.53
C GLN A 130 -1.55 9.32 -4.90
N LEU A 131 -2.41 9.33 -3.88
CA LEU A 131 -2.90 8.13 -3.22
C LEU A 131 -4.30 7.84 -3.72
N ALA A 132 -4.55 6.61 -4.16
CA ALA A 132 -5.91 6.13 -4.36
C ALA A 132 -6.51 5.83 -2.97
N ILE A 133 -7.67 6.42 -2.67
CA ILE A 133 -8.33 6.22 -1.39
C ILE A 133 -9.31 5.07 -1.54
N ALA A 134 -9.24 4.09 -0.64
CA ALA A 134 -10.19 2.99 -0.56
C ALA A 134 -10.79 2.93 0.85
N ILE A 135 -12.07 2.56 0.92
CA ILE A 135 -12.72 2.21 2.20
C ILE A 135 -12.57 0.72 2.46
N ILE A 136 -12.61 0.34 3.72
CA ILE A 136 -12.81 -1.01 4.18
C ILE A 136 -13.77 -0.99 5.36
N VAL A 137 -14.80 -1.84 5.36
CA VAL A 137 -15.88 -1.72 6.33
C VAL A 137 -16.26 -3.05 6.97
N LEU A 138 -16.22 -3.06 8.30
CA LEU A 138 -16.77 -4.15 9.12
C LEU A 138 -18.26 -3.92 9.30
N ILE A 139 -19.08 -4.76 8.66
CA ILE A 139 -20.53 -4.73 8.78
C ILE A 139 -20.94 -5.73 9.86
N HIS A 140 -21.68 -5.27 10.87
CA HIS A 140 -22.09 -6.13 11.97
C HIS A 140 -23.61 -6.13 12.19
N LYS A 141 -24.11 -7.24 12.74
CA LYS A 141 -25.51 -7.44 13.08
C LYS A 141 -25.55 -8.24 14.37
N LYS A 142 -25.86 -7.59 15.50
CA LYS A 142 -25.80 -8.20 16.85
C LYS A 142 -24.39 -8.77 17.14
N ASP A 143 -24.28 -10.10 17.23
CA ASP A 143 -23.08 -10.88 17.51
C ASP A 143 -22.43 -11.48 16.23
N GLU A 144 -22.87 -11.04 15.06
CA GLU A 144 -22.39 -11.52 13.77
C GLU A 144 -21.69 -10.40 12.98
N VAL A 145 -20.72 -10.77 12.16
CA VAL A 145 -20.04 -9.91 11.17
C VAL A 145 -20.23 -10.49 9.78
N LEU A 146 -20.36 -9.63 8.78
CA LEU A 146 -20.33 -10.04 7.38
C LEU A 146 -18.88 -10.21 6.94
N LEU A 147 -18.58 -11.40 6.44
CA LEU A 147 -17.32 -11.66 5.74
C LEU A 147 -17.62 -12.10 4.30
N VAL A 148 -16.78 -11.63 3.38
CA VAL A 148 -16.90 -11.92 1.95
C VAL A 148 -15.62 -12.56 1.42
N HIS A 149 -15.76 -13.39 0.37
CA HIS A 149 -14.63 -14.01 -0.31
C HIS A 149 -14.52 -13.40 -1.72
N ALA A 150 -13.52 -12.55 -1.91
CA ALA A 150 -13.22 -11.99 -3.22
C ALA A 150 -12.65 -13.07 -4.16
N ARG A 151 -12.99 -13.00 -5.46
CA ARG A 151 -12.56 -14.01 -6.45
C ARG A 151 -11.05 -14.15 -6.62
N ASN A 152 -10.29 -13.11 -6.28
CA ASN A 152 -8.83 -13.11 -6.32
C ASN A 152 -8.18 -13.53 -5.01
N PHE A 153 -8.97 -13.87 -3.98
CA PHE A 153 -8.45 -14.36 -2.70
C PHE A 153 -8.03 -15.84 -2.84
N ARG A 154 -7.08 -16.24 -1.97
CA ARG A 154 -6.75 -17.67 -1.80
C ARG A 154 -7.93 -18.40 -1.17
N GLU A 155 -8.05 -19.70 -1.45
CA GLU A 155 -9.05 -20.53 -0.80
C GLU A 155 -9.05 -20.33 0.72
N ASN A 156 -10.25 -20.27 1.32
CA ASN A 156 -10.47 -20.07 2.75
C ASN A 156 -10.03 -18.72 3.34
N LEU A 157 -9.74 -17.72 2.50
CA LEU A 157 -9.47 -16.37 2.96
C LEU A 157 -10.71 -15.49 2.78
N TYR A 158 -11.34 -15.12 3.87
CA TYR A 158 -12.43 -14.15 3.88
C TYR A 158 -11.91 -12.77 4.31
N GLY A 159 -12.55 -11.72 3.82
CA GLY A 159 -12.24 -10.33 4.12
C GLY A 159 -13.49 -9.51 4.39
N LEU A 160 -13.28 -8.23 4.60
CA LEU A 160 -14.31 -7.23 4.71
C LEU A 160 -14.64 -6.67 3.32
N VAL A 161 -15.80 -6.05 3.16
CA VAL A 161 -16.16 -5.25 1.97
C VAL A 161 -15.19 -4.08 1.87
N ALA A 162 -14.64 -3.85 0.69
CA ALA A 162 -13.67 -2.79 0.46
C ALA A 162 -13.67 -2.35 -1.01
N GLY A 163 -13.65 -1.04 -1.25
CA GLY A 163 -13.62 -0.50 -2.59
C GLY A 163 -13.06 0.90 -2.67
N PHE A 164 -12.80 1.37 -3.88
CA PHE A 164 -12.22 2.70 -4.10
C PHE A 164 -13.28 3.80 -4.00
N VAL A 165 -12.85 4.92 -3.43
CA VAL A 165 -13.67 6.15 -3.43
C VAL A 165 -13.68 6.74 -4.83
N GLU A 166 -14.88 7.04 -5.33
CA GLU A 166 -15.05 7.65 -6.65
C GLU A 166 -15.03 9.19 -6.60
N THR A 167 -14.81 9.79 -7.76
CA THR A 167 -14.79 11.25 -7.87
C THR A 167 -16.15 11.85 -7.52
N GLY A 168 -16.20 12.70 -6.50
CA GLY A 168 -17.40 13.45 -6.11
C GLY A 168 -18.18 12.85 -4.95
N GLU A 169 -17.76 11.68 -4.42
CA GLU A 169 -18.37 11.09 -3.22
C GLU A 169 -17.52 11.30 -1.96
N SER A 170 -18.14 11.31 -0.82
CA SER A 170 -17.52 11.23 0.50
C SER A 170 -17.14 9.79 0.83
N LEU A 171 -16.31 9.60 1.88
CA LEU A 171 -15.96 8.25 2.34
C LEU A 171 -17.19 7.45 2.80
N GLU A 172 -18.15 8.12 3.46
CA GLU A 172 -19.39 7.50 3.93
C GLU A 172 -20.31 7.11 2.76
N GLU A 173 -20.36 7.91 1.70
CA GLU A 173 -21.09 7.57 0.47
C GLU A 173 -20.46 6.38 -0.24
N ALA A 174 -19.13 6.31 -0.33
CA ALA A 174 -18.41 5.16 -0.83
C ALA A 174 -18.71 3.89 -0.03
N VAL A 175 -18.76 3.96 1.32
CA VAL A 175 -19.16 2.84 2.17
C VAL A 175 -20.57 2.34 1.82
N ILE A 176 -21.54 3.25 1.67
CA ILE A 176 -22.92 2.88 1.33
C ILE A 176 -22.98 2.23 -0.05
N ARG A 177 -22.34 2.82 -1.04
CA ARG A 177 -22.32 2.36 -2.44
C ARG A 177 -21.68 0.96 -2.54
N GLU A 178 -20.48 0.78 -2.04
CA GLU A 178 -19.75 -0.49 -2.12
C GLU A 178 -20.49 -1.63 -1.42
N ILE A 179 -21.05 -1.37 -0.23
CA ILE A 179 -21.88 -2.39 0.47
C ILE A 179 -23.09 -2.75 -0.37
N LYS A 180 -23.75 -1.75 -0.97
CA LYS A 180 -24.95 -1.98 -1.78
C LYS A 180 -24.64 -2.75 -3.05
N GLU A 181 -23.55 -2.39 -3.73
CA GLU A 181 -23.12 -3.01 -4.99
C GLU A 181 -22.62 -4.43 -4.76
N GLU A 182 -21.73 -4.64 -3.81
CA GLU A 182 -21.10 -5.93 -3.58
C GLU A 182 -22.03 -6.94 -2.87
N THR A 183 -22.90 -6.48 -1.99
CA THR A 183 -23.68 -7.37 -1.09
C THR A 183 -25.20 -7.22 -1.15
N GLY A 184 -25.72 -6.18 -1.79
CA GLY A 184 -27.16 -5.87 -1.80
C GLY A 184 -27.72 -5.31 -0.50
N LEU A 185 -26.92 -5.22 0.57
CA LEU A 185 -27.35 -4.81 1.89
C LEU A 185 -27.53 -3.28 2.02
N GLU A 186 -28.30 -2.89 3.02
CA GLU A 186 -28.37 -1.51 3.51
C GLU A 186 -27.81 -1.45 4.94
N VAL A 187 -27.09 -0.37 5.22
CA VAL A 187 -26.44 -0.14 6.52
C VAL A 187 -26.83 1.19 7.12
N THR A 188 -26.56 1.31 8.40
CA THR A 188 -26.75 2.54 9.19
C THR A 188 -25.59 2.67 10.18
N ASN A 189 -25.55 3.77 10.95
CA ASN A 189 -24.56 4.01 11.99
C ASN A 189 -23.11 3.79 11.50
N ILE A 190 -22.77 4.39 10.34
CA ILE A 190 -21.43 4.33 9.75
C ILE A 190 -20.49 5.16 10.62
N GLN A 191 -19.37 4.55 11.07
CA GLN A 191 -18.40 5.20 11.93
C GLN A 191 -16.98 4.97 11.42
N TYR A 192 -16.25 6.06 11.21
CA TYR A 192 -14.81 6.01 10.93
C TYR A 192 -14.04 5.48 12.14
N GLN A 193 -13.11 4.56 11.91
CA GLN A 193 -12.29 3.95 12.94
C GLN A 193 -10.82 4.40 12.87
N SER A 194 -10.20 4.24 11.70
CA SER A 194 -8.80 4.54 11.49
C SER A 194 -8.46 4.57 10.01
N SER A 195 -7.23 4.99 9.68
CA SER A 195 -6.68 4.81 8.34
C SER A 195 -5.30 4.16 8.39
N GLN A 196 -4.92 3.53 7.29
CA GLN A 196 -3.63 2.86 7.14
C GLN A 196 -3.08 3.08 5.73
N PRO A 197 -1.79 3.48 5.58
CA PRO A 197 -1.11 3.42 4.30
C PRO A 197 -1.14 1.99 3.75
N TRP A 198 -1.39 1.89 2.44
CA TRP A 198 -1.47 0.60 1.76
C TRP A 198 -0.64 0.65 0.47
N PRO A 199 0.70 0.51 0.61
CA PRO A 199 1.67 0.74 -0.47
C PRO A 199 1.68 -0.37 -1.54
N TYR A 200 0.49 -0.66 -2.14
CA TYR A 200 0.32 -1.70 -3.15
C TYR A 200 -0.57 -1.21 -4.32
N PRO A 201 -0.03 -0.37 -5.23
CA PRO A 201 1.28 0.30 -5.13
C PRO A 201 1.24 1.61 -4.35
N SER A 202 0.09 2.31 -4.23
CA SER A 202 -0.01 3.66 -3.65
C SER A 202 -1.45 3.97 -3.23
N ASN A 203 -1.88 3.41 -2.10
CA ASN A 203 -3.24 3.56 -1.59
C ASN A 203 -3.26 4.01 -0.13
N LEU A 204 -4.38 4.62 0.28
CA LEU A 204 -4.74 4.84 1.67
C LEU A 204 -6.05 4.11 1.95
N MET A 205 -6.03 3.18 2.92
CA MET A 205 -7.23 2.51 3.39
C MET A 205 -7.86 3.30 4.52
N ALA A 206 -9.16 3.60 4.42
CA ALA A 206 -9.98 4.20 5.47
C ALA A 206 -10.93 3.13 6.05
N GLY A 207 -10.75 2.80 7.32
CA GLY A 207 -11.50 1.75 8.02
C GLY A 207 -12.75 2.28 8.69
N PHE A 208 -13.87 1.59 8.48
CA PHE A 208 -15.18 1.90 9.04
C PHE A 208 -15.81 0.69 9.71
N THR A 209 -16.76 0.97 10.62
CA THR A 209 -17.78 0.03 11.05
C THR A 209 -19.14 0.52 10.59
N ALA A 210 -20.07 -0.41 10.32
CA ALA A 210 -21.44 -0.08 9.97
C ALA A 210 -22.40 -1.15 10.52
N GLU A 211 -23.59 -0.74 10.95
CA GLU A 211 -24.65 -1.66 11.41
C GLU A 211 -25.54 -2.08 10.23
N TYR A 212 -25.82 -3.38 10.13
CA TYR A 212 -26.83 -3.89 9.21
C TYR A 212 -28.19 -3.28 9.50
N LYS A 213 -28.84 -2.77 8.47
CA LYS A 213 -30.18 -2.18 8.53
C LYS A 213 -31.22 -3.09 7.92
N SER A 214 -31.01 -3.51 6.67
CA SER A 214 -31.99 -4.33 5.91
C SER A 214 -31.34 -4.96 4.67
N GLY A 215 -32.08 -5.86 4.01
CA GLY A 215 -31.69 -6.54 2.77
C GLY A 215 -31.23 -7.97 2.98
N ASP A 216 -31.24 -8.74 1.91
CA ASP A 216 -30.66 -10.09 1.85
C ASP A 216 -29.34 -10.03 1.11
N ILE A 217 -28.39 -10.91 1.46
CA ILE A 217 -27.09 -10.98 0.80
C ILE A 217 -27.31 -11.38 -0.67
N THR A 218 -27.01 -10.44 -1.55
CA THR A 218 -27.00 -10.64 -3.00
C THR A 218 -25.64 -10.21 -3.52
N LEU A 219 -24.76 -11.16 -3.77
CA LEU A 219 -23.38 -10.89 -4.11
C LEU A 219 -23.23 -10.41 -5.56
N GLN A 220 -22.35 -9.44 -5.75
CA GLN A 220 -21.85 -9.05 -7.08
C GLN A 220 -20.91 -10.14 -7.60
N GLU A 221 -21.42 -11.03 -8.43
CA GLU A 221 -20.69 -12.22 -8.91
C GLU A 221 -19.41 -11.92 -9.69
N SER A 222 -19.23 -10.71 -10.20
CA SER A 222 -17.99 -10.29 -10.88
C SER A 222 -16.81 -10.16 -9.91
N GLU A 223 -17.07 -9.84 -8.63
CA GLU A 223 -16.07 -9.55 -7.62
C GLU A 223 -16.04 -10.58 -6.49
N LEU A 224 -17.21 -11.00 -6.03
CA LEU A 224 -17.34 -11.90 -4.90
C LEU A 224 -17.79 -13.30 -5.32
N SER A 225 -17.25 -14.31 -4.69
CA SER A 225 -17.63 -15.72 -4.88
C SER A 225 -18.41 -16.31 -3.70
N ALA A 226 -18.29 -15.72 -2.50
CA ALA A 226 -19.05 -16.09 -1.32
C ALA A 226 -19.19 -14.91 -0.35
N GLY A 227 -20.21 -14.96 0.51
CA GLY A 227 -20.42 -14.02 1.59
C GLY A 227 -21.45 -14.55 2.56
N ALA A 228 -21.16 -14.44 3.86
CA ALA A 228 -22.03 -14.93 4.91
C ALA A 228 -21.84 -14.16 6.22
N TRP A 229 -22.81 -14.31 7.11
CA TRP A 229 -22.72 -13.85 8.49
C TRP A 229 -21.97 -14.90 9.34
N PHE A 230 -20.96 -14.46 10.08
CA PHE A 230 -20.15 -15.26 10.98
C PHE A 230 -20.27 -14.72 12.40
N LYS A 231 -20.34 -15.60 13.40
CA LYS A 231 -20.28 -15.18 14.80
C LYS A 231 -18.85 -14.83 15.20
N TYR A 232 -18.69 -13.94 16.18
CA TYR A 232 -17.37 -13.50 16.67
C TYR A 232 -16.46 -14.62 17.20
N ASN A 233 -17.01 -15.80 17.46
CA ASN A 233 -16.31 -16.96 18.02
C ASN A 233 -16.18 -18.12 17.01
N GLU A 234 -16.51 -17.91 15.78
CA GLU A 234 -16.29 -18.82 14.64
C GLU A 234 -15.06 -18.37 13.85
#